data_56b98f82153072a83760f5ab5c6bc532
#
_entry.id   56b98f82153072a83760f5ab5c6bc532
#
_cell.length_a   1.000
_cell.length_b   1.000
_cell.length_c   1.000
_cell.angle_alpha   90.00
_cell.angle_beta   90.00
_cell.angle_gamma   90.00
#
_symmetry.space_group_name_H-M   'P 1'
#
loop_
_entity.id
_entity.type
_entity.pdbx_description
1 polymer ?
#
loop_
_entity_poly.entity_id
_entity_poly.type
_entity_poly.pdbx_seq_one_letter_code
_entity_poly.pdbx_strand_id
1 'polypeptide(L)'
;MNENKGIWLGGLALLIVAVLGLWWFSASRSGGIAGVDNATTSTRGLVSSVSKTDRSSSDVVSIAQSISGASTFGGWLSSSGVSAQITGKGPYTIFVPTDAAIAKLKTGTFTNLSAAGKTRFVQYHIVKGRAIDVDAQISGTIHALSGDDLNFDNTNNIALVNSGIVTAQYKGSNGMVYVINTVLVPPEKDPAFEI
;
A
#
# COMPACT_ATOMS: atom_id res chain seq x y z
N MET A 1 41.83 -2.86 64.06
CA MET A 1 42.21 -4.26 63.88
C MET A 1 41.12 -4.89 63.08
N ASN A 2 41.27 -5.24 61.92
CA ASN A 2 42.16 -5.78 60.93
C ASN A 2 41.37 -5.85 59.62
N GLU A 3 41.86 -5.23 58.67
CA GLU A 3 42.62 -5.67 57.47
C GLU A 3 41.76 -6.21 56.33
N ASN A 4 41.69 -5.35 55.37
CA ASN A 4 41.84 -5.63 53.93
C ASN A 4 42.20 -7.08 53.54
N LYS A 5 41.42 -7.62 52.62
CA LYS A 5 41.96 -8.30 51.48
C LYS A 5 41.00 -8.14 50.28
N GLY A 6 41.19 -7.00 49.54
CA GLY A 6 40.86 -7.04 48.13
C GLY A 6 41.83 -7.97 47.44
N ILE A 7 41.51 -8.53 46.33
CA ILE A 7 42.48 -8.94 45.32
C ILE A 7 41.73 -9.58 44.15
N TRP A 8 41.78 -8.89 43.03
CA TRP A 8 42.00 -9.41 41.69
C TRP A 8 41.06 -10.52 41.17
N LEU A 9 40.00 -10.08 40.52
CA LEU A 9 39.38 -10.82 39.40
C LEU A 9 39.08 -9.89 38.23
N GLY A 10 40.04 -9.03 37.87
CA GLY A 10 39.90 -8.06 36.77
C GLY A 10 40.76 -8.37 35.53
N GLY A 11 41.45 -9.51 35.49
CA GLY A 11 42.44 -9.78 34.46
C GLY A 11 42.12 -10.86 33.41
N LEU A 12 41.11 -11.70 33.66
CA LEU A 12 40.84 -12.82 32.77
C LEU A 12 39.69 -12.60 31.75
N ALA A 13 38.84 -11.63 32.02
CA ALA A 13 37.68 -11.40 31.14
C ALA A 13 38.00 -10.62 29.82
N LEU A 14 39.11 -9.85 29.80
CA LEU A 14 39.48 -9.07 28.61
C LEU A 14 40.23 -9.86 27.52
N LEU A 15 40.83 -11.00 27.84
CA LEU A 15 41.51 -11.82 26.82
C LEU A 15 40.59 -12.77 26.05
N ILE A 16 39.41 -13.09 26.57
CA ILE A 16 38.46 -13.97 25.90
C ILE A 16 37.69 -13.22 24.79
N VAL A 17 37.43 -11.92 25.00
CA VAL A 17 36.72 -11.10 23.99
C VAL A 17 37.60 -10.83 22.75
N ALA A 18 38.91 -10.69 22.94
CA ALA A 18 39.83 -10.46 21.83
C ALA A 18 40.03 -11.70 20.91
N VAL A 19 39.95 -12.89 21.47
CA VAL A 19 40.13 -14.13 20.68
C VAL A 19 38.87 -14.50 19.90
N LEU A 20 37.69 -14.21 20.42
CA LEU A 20 36.41 -14.45 19.70
C LEU A 20 36.16 -13.42 18.60
N GLY A 21 36.63 -12.20 18.76
CA GLY A 21 36.54 -11.15 17.72
C GLY A 21 37.41 -11.43 16.50
N LEU A 22 38.57 -12.06 16.67
CA LEU A 22 39.48 -12.40 15.56
C LEU A 22 39.00 -13.64 14.77
N TRP A 23 38.22 -14.51 15.39
CA TRP A 23 37.70 -15.70 14.73
C TRP A 23 36.53 -15.37 13.79
N TRP A 24 35.75 -14.34 14.12
CA TRP A 24 34.60 -13.96 13.30
C TRP A 24 34.99 -13.14 12.06
N PHE A 25 36.16 -12.50 12.08
CA PHE A 25 36.66 -11.73 10.92
C PHE A 25 37.38 -12.60 9.86
N SER A 26 37.71 -13.84 10.18
CA SER A 26 38.40 -14.73 9.24
C SER A 26 37.49 -15.59 8.36
N ALA A 27 36.19 -15.60 8.59
CA ALA A 27 35.23 -16.43 7.85
C ALA A 27 34.58 -15.74 6.65
N SER A 28 34.93 -14.48 6.35
CA SER A 28 34.31 -13.71 5.26
C SER A 28 35.22 -13.36 4.09
N ARG A 29 36.25 -14.20 3.83
CA ARG A 29 37.08 -14.07 2.64
C ARG A 29 37.21 -15.43 1.94
N SER A 30 36.14 -15.86 1.30
CA SER A 30 36.26 -16.70 0.10
C SER A 30 35.92 -15.83 -1.10
N GLY A 31 36.96 -15.27 -1.69
CA GLY A 31 36.88 -14.58 -2.96
C GLY A 31 36.58 -15.58 -4.06
N GLY A 32 35.38 -15.53 -4.59
CA GLY A 32 35.04 -16.04 -5.90
C GLY A 32 35.15 -14.87 -6.88
N ILE A 33 36.17 -14.85 -7.69
CA ILE A 33 36.18 -14.07 -8.92
C ILE A 33 35.16 -14.74 -9.83
N ALA A 34 33.96 -14.24 -9.80
CA ALA A 34 32.92 -14.62 -10.73
C ALA A 34 33.22 -13.99 -12.09
N GLY A 35 32.95 -14.75 -13.09
CA GLY A 35 33.07 -14.39 -14.47
C GLY A 35 32.30 -13.13 -14.82
N VAL A 36 32.78 -12.50 -15.87
CA VAL A 36 32.10 -11.45 -16.62
C VAL A 36 30.77 -11.98 -17.13
N ASP A 37 29.76 -11.89 -16.32
CA ASP A 37 28.41 -12.15 -16.75
C ASP A 37 27.95 -10.98 -17.61
N ASN A 38 28.04 -11.32 -18.89
CA ASN A 38 27.31 -10.73 -19.98
C ASN A 38 26.16 -9.83 -19.49
N ALA A 39 26.38 -8.51 -19.46
CA ALA A 39 25.35 -7.54 -19.29
C ALA A 39 24.43 -7.63 -20.51
N THR A 40 23.55 -8.61 -20.47
CA THR A 40 22.35 -8.59 -21.29
C THR A 40 21.56 -7.37 -20.81
N THR A 41 21.76 -6.25 -21.47
CA THR A 41 20.88 -5.09 -21.40
C THR A 41 19.50 -5.57 -21.83
N SER A 42 18.80 -6.18 -20.90
CA SER A 42 17.38 -6.40 -21.04
C SER A 42 16.72 -5.03 -20.94
N THR A 43 16.52 -4.42 -22.09
CA THR A 43 15.57 -3.32 -22.28
C THR A 43 14.16 -3.91 -22.07
N ARG A 44 13.97 -4.49 -20.90
CA ARG A 44 12.65 -4.88 -20.43
C ARG A 44 11.99 -3.57 -20.02
N GLY A 45 11.11 -3.10 -20.89
CA GLY A 45 10.31 -1.90 -20.65
C GLY A 45 9.87 -1.83 -19.19
N LEU A 46 9.86 -0.64 -18.64
CA LEU A 46 9.40 -0.32 -17.30
C LEU A 46 7.93 -0.79 -17.15
N VAL A 47 7.73 -2.08 -17.05
CA VAL A 47 6.47 -2.64 -16.57
C VAL A 47 6.42 -2.28 -15.10
N SER A 48 5.61 -1.29 -14.77
CA SER A 48 5.30 -0.93 -13.39
C SER A 48 4.65 -2.14 -12.74
N SER A 49 5.45 -2.99 -12.12
CA SER A 49 4.93 -4.13 -11.38
C SER A 49 4.20 -3.61 -10.15
N VAL A 50 2.91 -3.97 -10.03
CA VAL A 50 2.13 -3.67 -8.83
C VAL A 50 2.78 -4.36 -7.63
N SER A 51 3.17 -3.59 -6.63
CA SER A 51 3.67 -4.15 -5.36
C SER A 51 2.55 -4.88 -4.63
N LYS A 52 2.74 -6.15 -4.29
CA LYS A 52 1.73 -6.99 -3.64
C LYS A 52 2.10 -7.28 -2.21
N THR A 53 1.17 -7.07 -1.29
CA THR A 53 1.35 -7.32 0.15
C THR A 53 0.15 -8.10 0.71
N ASP A 54 0.41 -9.20 1.41
CA ASP A 54 -0.63 -9.94 2.13
C ASP A 54 -0.80 -9.35 3.53
N ARG A 55 -2.02 -8.91 3.83
CA ARG A 55 -2.48 -8.42 5.13
C ARG A 55 -3.80 -9.09 5.53
N SER A 56 -3.96 -10.37 5.21
CA SER A 56 -5.20 -11.12 5.42
C SER A 56 -5.63 -11.25 6.90
N SER A 57 -4.79 -10.84 7.85
CA SER A 57 -5.15 -10.66 9.26
C SER A 57 -5.96 -9.39 9.53
N SER A 58 -6.02 -8.45 8.59
CA SER A 58 -6.73 -7.17 8.71
C SER A 58 -7.82 -7.06 7.66
N ASP A 59 -8.91 -6.37 7.97
CA ASP A 59 -9.94 -6.05 6.98
C ASP A 59 -9.51 -4.90 6.05
N VAL A 60 -10.25 -4.73 4.95
CA VAL A 60 -9.92 -3.73 3.92
C VAL A 60 -10.00 -2.29 4.44
N VAL A 61 -10.85 -2.00 5.44
CA VAL A 61 -10.97 -0.66 6.05
C VAL A 61 -9.72 -0.34 6.84
N SER A 62 -9.32 -1.26 7.73
CA SER A 62 -8.12 -1.14 8.55
C SER A 62 -6.87 -0.99 7.68
N ILE A 63 -6.80 -1.76 6.58
CA ILE A 63 -5.71 -1.65 5.62
C ILE A 63 -5.72 -0.26 4.96
N ALA A 64 -6.85 0.18 4.40
CA ALA A 64 -6.96 1.46 3.70
C ALA A 64 -6.56 2.65 4.60
N GLN A 65 -6.89 2.58 5.90
CA GLN A 65 -6.55 3.61 6.88
C GLN A 65 -5.08 3.59 7.32
N SER A 66 -4.38 2.46 7.15
CA SER A 66 -2.99 2.25 7.59
C SER A 66 -1.93 2.45 6.50
N ILE A 67 -2.35 2.76 5.25
CA ILE A 67 -1.42 2.91 4.13
C ILE A 67 -0.63 4.22 4.29
N SER A 68 0.68 4.11 4.38
CA SER A 68 1.59 5.26 4.37
C SER A 68 1.49 6.00 3.03
N GLY A 69 1.36 7.35 3.08
CA GLY A 69 1.21 8.19 1.89
C GLY A 69 -0.20 8.19 1.27
N ALA A 70 -1.22 7.68 2.00
CA ALA A 70 -2.63 7.74 1.63
C ALA A 70 -3.53 8.08 2.84
N SER A 71 -2.99 8.76 3.82
CA SER A 71 -3.64 9.07 5.09
C SER A 71 -4.86 9.98 4.93
N THR A 72 -4.85 10.85 3.94
CA THR A 72 -5.97 11.76 3.65
C THR A 72 -7.23 10.98 3.28
N PHE A 73 -7.11 9.99 2.40
CA PHE A 73 -8.26 9.16 2.03
C PHE A 73 -8.74 8.30 3.21
N GLY A 74 -7.82 7.78 4.02
CA GLY A 74 -8.16 7.06 5.26
C GLY A 74 -9.01 7.93 6.21
N GLY A 75 -8.69 9.22 6.33
CA GLY A 75 -9.47 10.21 7.07
C GLY A 75 -10.86 10.45 6.44
N TRP A 76 -10.95 10.54 5.12
CA TRP A 76 -12.22 10.68 4.41
C TRP A 76 -13.11 9.45 4.60
N LEU A 77 -12.53 8.25 4.50
CA LEU A 77 -13.23 7.00 4.73
C LEU A 77 -13.85 6.93 6.14
N SER A 78 -13.12 7.42 7.16
CA SER A 78 -13.60 7.48 8.53
C SER A 78 -14.71 8.53 8.72
N SER A 79 -14.49 9.75 8.19
CA SER A 79 -15.38 10.89 8.42
C SER A 79 -16.68 10.85 7.62
N SER A 80 -16.69 10.12 6.48
CA SER A 80 -17.89 9.99 5.64
C SER A 80 -18.92 8.97 6.15
N GLY A 81 -18.58 8.19 7.18
CA GLY A 81 -19.42 7.09 7.68
C GLY A 81 -19.48 5.87 6.74
N VAL A 82 -18.76 5.86 5.63
CA VAL A 82 -18.78 4.75 4.66
C VAL A 82 -18.13 3.50 5.22
N SER A 83 -17.15 3.63 6.12
CA SER A 83 -16.51 2.49 6.79
C SER A 83 -17.52 1.56 7.46
N ALA A 84 -18.63 2.09 8.01
CA ALA A 84 -19.69 1.29 8.60
C ALA A 84 -20.53 0.51 7.57
N GLN A 85 -20.50 0.89 6.30
CA GLN A 85 -21.24 0.23 5.20
C GLN A 85 -20.48 -0.95 4.59
N ILE A 86 -19.16 -1.03 4.83
CA ILE A 86 -18.26 -2.06 4.29
C ILE A 86 -17.75 -2.99 5.38
N THR A 87 -18.64 -3.36 6.30
CA THR A 87 -18.40 -4.34 7.37
C THR A 87 -18.78 -5.74 6.92
N GLY A 88 -18.22 -6.77 7.59
CA GLY A 88 -18.56 -8.17 7.35
C GLY A 88 -17.64 -8.87 6.34
N LYS A 89 -18.14 -10.01 5.82
CA LYS A 89 -17.29 -10.97 5.08
C LYS A 89 -16.86 -10.51 3.68
N GLY A 90 -17.45 -9.45 3.13
CA GLY A 90 -17.15 -9.00 1.77
C GLY A 90 -17.69 -9.95 0.68
N PRO A 91 -17.01 -10.08 -0.46
CA PRO A 91 -15.75 -9.42 -0.82
C PRO A 91 -15.90 -7.93 -1.17
N TYR A 92 -14.88 -7.15 -0.82
CA TYR A 92 -14.80 -5.73 -1.17
C TYR A 92 -13.53 -5.43 -1.96
N THR A 93 -13.56 -4.38 -2.77
CA THR A 93 -12.35 -3.77 -3.33
C THR A 93 -12.37 -2.28 -3.01
N ILE A 94 -11.28 -1.75 -2.45
CA ILE A 94 -11.13 -0.32 -2.17
C ILE A 94 -9.97 0.23 -3.01
N PHE A 95 -10.24 1.27 -3.78
CA PHE A 95 -9.22 2.04 -4.50
C PHE A 95 -8.82 3.25 -3.63
N VAL A 96 -7.58 3.27 -3.18
CA VAL A 96 -7.06 4.28 -2.25
C VAL A 96 -6.13 5.21 -3.00
N PRO A 97 -6.52 6.46 -3.28
CA PRO A 97 -5.64 7.44 -3.90
C PRO A 97 -4.54 7.86 -2.93
N THR A 98 -3.33 8.04 -3.45
CA THR A 98 -2.21 8.58 -2.67
C THR A 98 -2.47 10.02 -2.24
N ASP A 99 -1.83 10.47 -1.15
CA ASP A 99 -1.88 11.88 -0.74
C ASP A 99 -1.35 12.82 -1.85
N ALA A 100 -0.36 12.36 -2.64
CA ALA A 100 0.14 13.07 -3.82
C ALA A 100 -0.89 13.16 -4.95
N ALA A 101 -1.77 12.16 -5.12
CA ALA A 101 -2.88 12.23 -6.05
C ALA A 101 -3.94 13.24 -5.59
N ILE A 102 -4.26 13.22 -4.30
CA ILE A 102 -5.22 14.14 -3.68
C ILE A 102 -4.72 15.59 -3.75
N ALA A 103 -3.42 15.82 -3.57
CA ALA A 103 -2.82 17.16 -3.67
C ALA A 103 -2.95 17.80 -5.06
N LYS A 104 -3.23 17.00 -6.11
CA LYS A 104 -3.49 17.50 -7.47
C LYS A 104 -4.93 17.99 -7.67
N LEU A 105 -5.83 17.64 -6.75
CA LEU A 105 -7.19 18.15 -6.81
C LEU A 105 -7.21 19.65 -6.54
N LYS A 106 -8.19 20.33 -7.17
CA LYS A 106 -8.45 21.75 -6.87
C LYS A 106 -8.75 21.89 -5.37
N THR A 107 -8.17 22.92 -4.76
CA THR A 107 -8.41 23.19 -3.34
C THR A 107 -9.91 23.33 -3.07
N GLY A 108 -10.36 22.60 -2.04
CA GLY A 108 -11.78 22.63 -1.67
C GLY A 108 -12.64 21.54 -2.33
N THR A 109 -12.15 20.82 -3.35
CA THR A 109 -12.95 19.79 -4.05
C THR A 109 -13.69 18.84 -3.08
N PHE A 110 -13.03 18.28 -2.09
CA PHE A 110 -13.70 17.42 -1.12
C PHE A 110 -14.36 18.20 0.01
N THR A 111 -13.69 19.23 0.53
CA THR A 111 -14.19 19.96 1.72
C THR A 111 -15.48 20.74 1.43
N ASN A 112 -15.66 21.21 0.20
CA ASN A 112 -16.85 21.97 -0.21
C ASN A 112 -18.05 21.09 -0.56
N LEU A 113 -17.85 19.75 -0.66
CA LEU A 113 -18.97 18.84 -0.88
C LEU A 113 -19.93 18.85 0.30
N SER A 114 -21.21 18.66 0.01
CA SER A 114 -22.22 18.32 1.00
C SER A 114 -21.88 17.01 1.72
N ALA A 115 -22.52 16.73 2.84
CA ALA A 115 -22.31 15.45 3.53
C ALA A 115 -22.65 14.25 2.62
N ALA A 116 -23.70 14.35 1.81
CA ALA A 116 -24.07 13.33 0.83
C ALA A 116 -23.02 13.22 -0.29
N GLY A 117 -22.52 14.36 -0.77
CA GLY A 117 -21.45 14.40 -1.76
C GLY A 117 -20.15 13.75 -1.27
N LYS A 118 -19.73 14.00 -0.03
CA LYS A 118 -18.57 13.35 0.60
C LYS A 118 -18.77 11.84 0.70
N THR A 119 -19.93 11.39 1.14
CA THR A 119 -20.27 9.98 1.22
C THR A 119 -20.20 9.33 -0.18
N ARG A 120 -20.85 9.92 -1.20
CA ARG A 120 -20.81 9.42 -2.57
C ARG A 120 -19.41 9.40 -3.16
N PHE A 121 -18.61 10.44 -2.89
CA PHE A 121 -17.21 10.52 -3.35
C PHE A 121 -16.38 9.34 -2.82
N VAL A 122 -16.49 9.04 -1.52
CA VAL A 122 -15.80 7.89 -0.92
C VAL A 122 -16.37 6.57 -1.44
N GLN A 123 -17.69 6.45 -1.58
CA GLN A 123 -18.34 5.26 -2.12
C GLN A 123 -17.93 4.96 -3.57
N TYR A 124 -17.59 5.97 -4.36
CA TYR A 124 -17.10 5.79 -5.74
C TYR A 124 -15.74 5.10 -5.81
N HIS A 125 -14.98 5.09 -4.73
CA HIS A 125 -13.71 4.37 -4.61
C HIS A 125 -13.86 2.93 -4.11
N ILE A 126 -15.08 2.45 -3.91
CA ILE A 126 -15.35 1.15 -3.28
C ILE A 126 -16.24 0.30 -4.18
N VAL A 127 -15.86 -0.95 -4.37
CA VAL A 127 -16.66 -1.98 -5.06
C VAL A 127 -17.09 -3.02 -4.04
N LYS A 128 -18.38 -3.34 -4.02
CA LYS A 128 -18.96 -4.38 -3.15
C LYS A 128 -19.28 -5.63 -3.96
N GLY A 129 -19.10 -6.80 -3.35
CA GLY A 129 -19.44 -8.09 -3.94
C GLY A 129 -18.37 -8.63 -4.89
N ARG A 130 -17.23 -7.97 -5.02
CA ARG A 130 -16.13 -8.41 -5.88
C ARG A 130 -14.76 -8.10 -5.27
N ALA A 131 -13.92 -9.12 -5.12
CA ALA A 131 -12.48 -8.96 -4.95
C ALA A 131 -11.85 -8.99 -6.35
N ILE A 132 -11.38 -7.85 -6.82
CA ILE A 132 -10.73 -7.76 -8.13
C ILE A 132 -9.31 -8.32 -7.97
N ASP A 133 -8.89 -9.16 -8.89
CA ASP A 133 -7.51 -9.66 -8.94
C ASP A 133 -6.79 -9.04 -10.13
N VAL A 134 -5.69 -8.31 -9.85
CA VAL A 134 -4.88 -7.69 -10.91
C VAL A 134 -4.14 -8.70 -11.77
N ASP A 135 -4.06 -9.97 -11.38
CA ASP A 135 -3.45 -11.03 -12.19
C ASP A 135 -4.43 -11.64 -13.20
N ALA A 136 -5.72 -11.40 -13.04
CA ALA A 136 -6.76 -12.07 -13.81
C ALA A 136 -6.93 -11.55 -15.25
N GLN A 137 -6.12 -10.57 -15.69
CA GLN A 137 -6.21 -9.96 -17.04
C GLN A 137 -7.66 -9.70 -17.46
N ILE A 138 -8.34 -8.87 -16.70
CA ILE A 138 -9.73 -8.49 -16.91
C ILE A 138 -9.82 -7.07 -17.43
N SER A 139 -10.77 -6.83 -18.32
CA SER A 139 -11.17 -5.49 -18.77
C SER A 139 -12.68 -5.39 -18.72
N GLY A 140 -13.19 -4.24 -18.33
CA GLY A 140 -14.63 -4.00 -18.35
C GLY A 140 -15.12 -3.07 -17.26
N THR A 141 -16.43 -2.91 -17.23
CA THR A 141 -17.12 -2.06 -16.26
C THR A 141 -17.34 -2.80 -14.94
N ILE A 142 -17.11 -2.11 -13.84
CA ILE A 142 -17.41 -2.53 -12.47
C ILE A 142 -18.25 -1.45 -11.80
N HIS A 143 -19.17 -1.87 -10.91
CA HIS A 143 -20.06 -0.93 -10.24
C HIS A 143 -19.49 -0.54 -8.87
N ALA A 144 -19.30 0.76 -8.66
CA ALA A 144 -18.93 1.31 -7.37
C ALA A 144 -20.10 1.24 -6.37
N LEU A 145 -19.79 1.35 -5.09
CA LEU A 145 -20.80 1.39 -4.02
C LEU A 145 -21.72 2.63 -4.13
N SER A 146 -21.28 3.69 -4.80
CA SER A 146 -22.08 4.86 -5.15
C SER A 146 -23.17 4.59 -6.20
N GLY A 147 -23.12 3.42 -6.87
CA GLY A 147 -23.98 3.08 -8.01
C GLY A 147 -23.47 3.59 -9.35
N ASP A 148 -22.33 4.23 -9.41
CA ASP A 148 -21.71 4.72 -10.64
C ASP A 148 -20.70 3.68 -11.18
N ASP A 149 -20.41 3.78 -12.48
CA ASP A 149 -19.54 2.85 -13.18
C ASP A 149 -18.06 3.26 -13.10
N LEU A 150 -17.20 2.27 -12.92
CA LEU A 150 -15.75 2.36 -13.05
C LEU A 150 -15.29 1.45 -14.18
N ASN A 151 -14.36 1.90 -15.00
CA ASN A 151 -13.68 1.06 -15.96
C ASN A 151 -12.40 0.50 -15.32
N PHE A 152 -12.29 -0.82 -15.31
CA PHE A 152 -11.08 -1.51 -14.87
C PHE A 152 -10.44 -2.23 -16.06
N ASP A 153 -9.13 -2.07 -16.25
CA ASP A 153 -8.38 -2.71 -17.32
C ASP A 153 -7.00 -3.16 -16.80
N ASN A 154 -6.72 -4.43 -17.00
CA ASN A 154 -5.44 -5.04 -16.65
C ASN A 154 -4.91 -5.93 -17.78
N THR A 155 -5.28 -5.68 -19.01
CA THR A 155 -4.90 -6.53 -20.16
C THR A 155 -3.48 -6.30 -20.65
N ASN A 156 -2.85 -5.17 -20.31
CA ASN A 156 -1.52 -4.77 -20.77
C ASN A 156 -0.45 -4.80 -19.66
N ASN A 157 -0.61 -5.64 -18.64
CA ASN A 157 0.27 -5.72 -17.46
C ASN A 157 0.36 -4.43 -16.63
N ILE A 158 -0.52 -3.48 -16.88
CA ILE A 158 -0.71 -2.27 -16.10
C ILE A 158 -2.17 -2.25 -15.66
N ALA A 159 -2.40 -2.36 -14.37
CA ALA A 159 -3.76 -2.29 -13.85
C ALA A 159 -4.20 -0.82 -13.79
N LEU A 160 -5.31 -0.53 -14.46
CA LEU A 160 -5.93 0.78 -14.54
C LEU A 160 -7.33 0.73 -13.95
N VAL A 161 -7.72 1.79 -13.25
CA VAL A 161 -9.11 2.07 -12.88
C VAL A 161 -9.45 3.48 -13.36
N ASN A 162 -10.38 3.58 -14.31
CA ASN A 162 -10.56 4.79 -15.12
C ASN A 162 -9.21 5.24 -15.71
N SER A 163 -8.72 6.42 -15.32
CA SER A 163 -7.38 6.93 -15.69
C SER A 163 -6.30 6.69 -14.64
N GLY A 164 -6.65 6.08 -13.51
CA GLY A 164 -5.74 5.86 -12.38
C GLY A 164 -4.93 4.58 -12.53
N ILE A 165 -3.61 4.67 -12.38
CA ILE A 165 -2.71 3.51 -12.38
C ILE A 165 -2.69 2.91 -10.95
N VAL A 166 -2.88 1.60 -10.87
CA VAL A 166 -2.68 0.85 -9.63
C VAL A 166 -1.18 0.67 -9.39
N THR A 167 -0.69 1.12 -8.23
CA THR A 167 0.73 1.08 -7.88
C THR A 167 1.05 0.03 -6.81
N ALA A 168 0.07 -0.29 -5.96
CA ALA A 168 0.21 -1.33 -4.94
C ALA A 168 -1.12 -2.04 -4.67
N GLN A 169 -1.01 -3.29 -4.24
CA GLN A 169 -2.12 -4.16 -3.87
C GLN A 169 -1.90 -4.72 -2.48
N TYR A 170 -2.95 -4.71 -1.68
CA TYR A 170 -2.99 -5.37 -0.37
C TYR A 170 -4.17 -6.33 -0.33
N LYS A 171 -3.90 -7.58 0.06
CA LYS A 171 -4.93 -8.57 0.29
C LYS A 171 -5.37 -8.50 1.75
N GLY A 172 -6.65 -8.24 1.99
CA GLY A 172 -7.27 -8.23 3.31
C GLY A 172 -8.09 -9.49 3.57
N SER A 173 -8.59 -9.62 4.81
CA SER A 173 -9.44 -10.75 5.24
C SER A 173 -10.79 -10.79 4.50
N ASN A 174 -11.30 -9.64 4.05
CA ASN A 174 -12.60 -9.51 3.41
C ASN A 174 -12.56 -8.82 2.04
N GLY A 175 -11.38 -8.78 1.39
CA GLY A 175 -11.26 -8.20 0.05
C GLY A 175 -9.88 -7.70 -0.30
N MET A 176 -9.83 -6.76 -1.23
CA MET A 176 -8.60 -6.21 -1.80
C MET A 176 -8.55 -4.69 -1.62
N VAL A 177 -7.35 -4.16 -1.42
CA VAL A 177 -7.10 -2.71 -1.38
C VAL A 177 -6.04 -2.38 -2.42
N TYR A 178 -6.33 -1.42 -3.28
CA TYR A 178 -5.46 -0.93 -4.34
C TYR A 178 -5.06 0.51 -4.11
N VAL A 179 -3.76 0.80 -4.15
CA VAL A 179 -3.27 2.18 -4.16
C VAL A 179 -3.22 2.68 -5.58
N ILE A 180 -3.80 3.85 -5.81
CA ILE A 180 -3.88 4.49 -7.13
C ILE A 180 -3.23 5.87 -7.13
N ASN A 181 -2.65 6.25 -8.28
CA ASN A 181 -1.95 7.52 -8.45
C ASN A 181 -2.85 8.69 -8.89
N THR A 182 -4.16 8.44 -8.96
CA THR A 182 -5.17 9.42 -9.38
C THR A 182 -6.40 9.28 -8.50
N VAL A 183 -7.09 10.36 -8.21
CA VAL A 183 -8.36 10.34 -7.48
C VAL A 183 -9.48 10.01 -8.46
N LEU A 184 -10.39 9.11 -8.07
CA LEU A 184 -11.58 8.79 -8.84
C LEU A 184 -12.65 9.85 -8.52
N VAL A 185 -13.03 10.64 -9.53
CA VAL A 185 -14.08 11.63 -9.38
C VAL A 185 -15.38 11.05 -9.93
N PRO A 186 -16.47 10.96 -9.13
CA PRO A 186 -17.75 10.47 -9.61
C PRO A 186 -18.25 11.34 -10.79
N PRO A 187 -18.96 10.73 -11.77
CA PRO A 187 -19.61 11.50 -12.83
C PRO A 187 -20.60 12.48 -12.20
N GLU A 188 -20.68 13.67 -12.83
CA GLU A 188 -21.42 14.78 -12.24
C GLU A 188 -22.92 14.49 -12.10
N LYS A 189 -23.35 14.42 -10.86
CA LYS A 189 -24.75 14.54 -10.43
C LYS A 189 -24.91 15.61 -9.34
N ASP A 190 -23.78 16.22 -8.92
CA ASP A 190 -23.73 17.28 -7.92
C ASP A 190 -22.85 18.40 -8.49
N PRO A 191 -23.35 19.63 -8.65
CA PRO A 191 -22.61 20.77 -9.19
C PRO A 191 -21.32 21.10 -8.43
N ALA A 192 -21.12 20.54 -7.24
CA ALA A 192 -19.87 20.68 -6.49
C ALA A 192 -18.67 19.92 -7.11
N PHE A 193 -18.89 19.03 -8.10
CA PHE A 193 -17.83 18.31 -8.81
C PHE A 193 -17.36 19.00 -10.09
N GLU A 194 -17.84 20.19 -10.43
CA GLU A 194 -17.25 20.99 -11.50
C GLU A 194 -15.81 21.36 -11.17
N ILE A 195 -14.89 20.80 -11.93
CA ILE A 195 -13.43 20.96 -11.79
C ILE A 195 -12.96 22.10 -12.73
#